data_96fe2f57be412677efa25d84574eccd7
#
_entry.id   96fe2f57be412677efa25d84574eccd7
#
_cell.length_a   1.000
_cell.length_b   1.000
_cell.length_c   1.000
_cell.angle_alpha   90.00
_cell.angle_beta   90.00
_cell.angle_gamma   90.00
#
_symmetry.space_group_name_H-M   'P 1'
#
loop_
_entity.id
_entity.type
_entity.pdbx_description
1 polymer ?
#
loop_
_entity_poly.entity_id
_entity_poly.type
_entity_poly.pdbx_seq_one_letter_code
_entity_poly.pdbx_strand_id
1 'polypeptide(L)'
;MRTLALALLVVGSTALFAQTPALPPIKLALVEGLSGGNANGGEAVFRNLVWAVERVNERGGVATPAGARKLALARYDNKGQTEEALSALRAAIDDDAQVILQGNSSSVAAALIDAINKHNERDAAKRVVFLNYSAVDPILTNEKCSPWHFRFDAHADMRMTALMDVLKDDKAVKSIYIIGQDYSFGHAVA
;
A
#
# COMPACT_ATOMS: atom_id res chain seq x y z
N MET A 1 12.03 -77.83 29.82
CA MET A 1 12.63 -76.52 29.61
C MET A 1 11.65 -75.66 28.79
N ARG A 2 10.97 -74.72 29.44
CA ARG A 2 9.98 -73.83 28.80
C ARG A 2 10.63 -72.43 28.73
N THR A 3 10.99 -71.95 27.55
CA THR A 3 11.48 -70.63 27.27
C THR A 3 10.32 -69.64 27.20
N LEU A 4 10.24 -68.68 28.14
CA LEU A 4 9.32 -67.56 28.14
C LEU A 4 9.91 -66.46 27.25
N ALA A 5 9.25 -66.13 26.12
CA ALA A 5 9.57 -64.99 25.32
C ALA A 5 8.84 -63.75 25.84
N LEU A 6 9.63 -62.76 26.32
CA LEU A 6 9.12 -61.48 26.81
C LEU A 6 9.00 -60.53 25.61
N ALA A 7 7.77 -60.21 25.18
CA ALA A 7 7.51 -59.20 24.15
C ALA A 7 7.51 -57.82 24.76
N LEU A 8 8.50 -56.98 24.39
CA LEU A 8 8.56 -55.53 24.77
C LEU A 8 7.63 -54.75 23.85
N LEU A 9 6.52 -54.23 24.38
CA LEU A 9 5.67 -53.27 23.70
C LEU A 9 6.31 -51.87 23.83
N VAL A 10 6.89 -51.35 22.73
CA VAL A 10 7.31 -49.93 22.64
C VAL A 10 6.11 -49.12 22.26
N VAL A 11 5.53 -48.41 23.26
CA VAL A 11 4.48 -47.41 23.05
C VAL A 11 5.16 -46.11 22.57
N GLY A 12 5.18 -45.87 21.25
CA GLY A 12 5.65 -44.64 20.67
C GLY A 12 4.67 -43.51 20.95
N SER A 13 5.03 -42.60 21.86
CA SER A 13 4.30 -41.34 22.09
C SER A 13 4.45 -40.43 20.88
N THR A 14 3.46 -40.40 19.98
CA THR A 14 3.35 -39.36 18.96
C THR A 14 2.95 -38.06 19.64
N ALA A 15 3.90 -37.15 19.86
CA ALA A 15 3.60 -35.79 20.27
C ALA A 15 2.79 -35.09 19.16
N LEU A 16 1.49 -34.91 19.36
CA LEU A 16 0.70 -34.02 18.54
C LEU A 16 1.20 -32.59 18.81
N PHE A 17 2.00 -32.06 17.88
CA PHE A 17 2.27 -30.62 17.87
C PHE A 17 0.97 -29.91 17.48
N ALA A 18 0.26 -29.38 18.45
CA ALA A 18 -0.87 -28.48 18.22
C ALA A 18 -0.32 -27.25 17.46
N GLN A 19 -0.59 -27.17 16.15
CA GLN A 19 -0.29 -25.99 15.38
C GLN A 19 -1.16 -24.86 15.92
N THR A 20 -0.54 -23.84 16.50
CA THR A 20 -1.23 -22.60 16.85
C THR A 20 -1.91 -22.06 15.59
N PRO A 21 -3.23 -21.77 15.60
CA PRO A 21 -3.91 -21.23 14.44
C PRO A 21 -3.20 -19.97 13.96
N ALA A 22 -2.93 -19.90 12.66
CA ALA A 22 -2.32 -18.71 12.07
C ALA A 22 -3.24 -17.50 12.28
N LEU A 23 -2.67 -16.36 12.70
CA LEU A 23 -3.42 -15.12 12.82
C LEU A 23 -3.97 -14.68 11.45
N PRO A 24 -5.15 -14.03 11.40
CA PRO A 24 -5.71 -13.53 10.16
C PRO A 24 -4.73 -12.54 9.50
N PRO A 25 -4.61 -12.52 8.16
CA PRO A 25 -3.68 -11.65 7.47
C PRO A 25 -4.02 -10.17 7.67
N ILE A 26 -3.02 -9.28 7.51
CA ILE A 26 -3.23 -7.85 7.34
C ILE A 26 -3.69 -7.65 5.90
N LYS A 27 -4.89 -7.13 5.72
CA LYS A 27 -5.47 -6.89 4.39
C LYS A 27 -5.01 -5.53 3.84
N LEU A 28 -4.37 -5.55 2.68
CA LEU A 28 -3.94 -4.40 1.89
C LEU A 28 -4.91 -4.23 0.71
N ALA A 29 -5.42 -3.05 0.49
CA ALA A 29 -6.27 -2.71 -0.64
C ALA A 29 -5.56 -1.74 -1.59
N LEU A 30 -5.22 -2.18 -2.80
CA LEU A 30 -4.75 -1.30 -3.86
C LEU A 30 -5.96 -0.64 -4.53
N VAL A 31 -6.14 0.65 -4.29
CA VAL A 31 -7.19 1.49 -4.90
C VAL A 31 -6.54 2.28 -6.05
N GLU A 32 -6.49 1.71 -7.25
CA GLU A 32 -5.72 2.28 -8.36
C GLU A 32 -6.48 2.19 -9.69
N GLY A 33 -6.05 2.98 -10.68
CA GLY A 33 -6.54 2.88 -12.05
C GLY A 33 -6.05 1.61 -12.72
N LEU A 34 -6.85 0.54 -12.66
CA LEU A 34 -6.52 -0.77 -13.20
C LEU A 34 -7.19 -1.03 -14.55
N SER A 35 -8.02 -0.08 -15.03
CA SER A 35 -8.64 -0.08 -16.35
C SER A 35 -8.53 1.29 -17.01
N GLY A 36 -8.92 1.38 -18.29
CA GLY A 36 -8.87 2.61 -19.07
C GLY A 36 -7.45 3.11 -19.34
N GLY A 37 -7.27 4.42 -19.44
CA GLY A 37 -5.99 5.05 -19.79
C GLY A 37 -4.84 4.80 -18.80
N ASN A 38 -5.16 4.50 -17.55
CA ASN A 38 -4.18 4.28 -16.49
C ASN A 38 -3.84 2.79 -16.26
N ALA A 39 -4.47 1.86 -17.00
CA ALA A 39 -4.38 0.42 -16.77
C ALA A 39 -2.93 -0.10 -16.75
N ASN A 40 -2.09 0.33 -17.69
CA ASN A 40 -0.70 -0.12 -17.76
C ASN A 40 0.11 0.27 -16.51
N GLY A 41 -0.07 1.51 -16.02
CA GLY A 41 0.57 1.98 -14.80
C GLY A 41 0.07 1.23 -13.57
N GLY A 42 -1.24 1.10 -13.44
CA GLY A 42 -1.86 0.37 -12.34
C GLY A 42 -1.47 -1.10 -12.27
N GLU A 43 -1.40 -1.77 -13.42
CA GLU A 43 -0.97 -3.17 -13.50
C GLU A 43 0.52 -3.34 -13.15
N ALA A 44 1.37 -2.42 -13.60
CA ALA A 44 2.79 -2.44 -13.24
C ALA A 44 3.00 -2.30 -11.72
N VAL A 45 2.28 -1.36 -11.10
CA VAL A 45 2.29 -1.19 -9.64
C VAL A 45 1.77 -2.45 -8.93
N PHE A 46 0.65 -3.01 -9.40
CA PHE A 46 0.10 -4.22 -8.79
C PHE A 46 1.11 -5.36 -8.77
N ARG A 47 1.82 -5.63 -9.88
CA ARG A 47 2.85 -6.67 -9.94
C ARG A 47 3.99 -6.42 -8.94
N ASN A 48 4.45 -5.17 -8.82
CA ASN A 48 5.47 -4.81 -7.84
C ASN A 48 4.99 -5.04 -6.39
N LEU A 49 3.74 -4.71 -6.09
CA LEU A 49 3.15 -4.94 -4.78
C LEU A 49 2.96 -6.43 -4.48
N VAL A 50 2.54 -7.24 -5.46
CA VAL A 50 2.49 -8.70 -5.31
C VAL A 50 3.84 -9.25 -4.92
N TRP A 51 4.90 -8.89 -5.68
CA TRP A 51 6.26 -9.31 -5.37
C TRP A 51 6.70 -8.88 -3.96
N ALA A 52 6.41 -7.64 -3.56
CA ALA A 52 6.76 -7.12 -2.24
C ALA A 52 6.04 -7.89 -1.12
N VAL A 53 4.73 -8.15 -1.29
CA VAL A 53 3.91 -8.93 -0.36
C VAL A 53 4.44 -10.36 -0.22
N GLU A 54 4.78 -11.01 -1.32
CA GLU A 54 5.38 -12.34 -1.32
C GLU A 54 6.69 -12.36 -0.53
N ARG A 55 7.60 -11.39 -0.78
CA ARG A 55 8.86 -11.27 -0.03
C ARG A 55 8.67 -11.09 1.47
N VAL A 56 7.70 -10.26 1.88
CA VAL A 56 7.36 -10.09 3.32
C VAL A 56 6.81 -11.40 3.87
N ASN A 57 5.94 -12.04 3.14
CA ASN A 57 5.30 -13.29 3.57
C ASN A 57 6.29 -14.45 3.70
N GLU A 58 7.26 -14.58 2.78
CA GLU A 58 8.32 -15.58 2.85
C GLU A 58 9.20 -15.41 4.10
N ARG A 59 9.45 -14.17 4.52
CA ARG A 59 10.21 -13.86 5.75
C ARG A 59 9.42 -14.07 7.04
N GLY A 60 8.19 -14.60 6.98
CA GLY A 60 7.34 -14.85 8.14
C GLY A 60 6.16 -13.90 8.27
N GLY A 61 6.10 -12.82 7.49
CA GLY A 61 5.08 -11.78 7.59
C GLY A 61 5.52 -10.60 8.44
N VAL A 62 4.55 -9.82 8.90
CA VAL A 62 4.76 -8.63 9.74
C VAL A 62 4.67 -9.01 11.21
N ALA A 63 5.69 -8.68 11.99
CA ALA A 63 5.67 -8.86 13.44
C ALA A 63 4.65 -7.90 14.08
N THR A 64 3.73 -8.43 14.88
CA THR A 64 2.77 -7.66 15.66
C THR A 64 2.81 -8.11 17.12
N PRO A 65 2.27 -7.32 18.07
CA PRO A 65 2.21 -7.74 19.47
C PRO A 65 1.48 -9.09 19.69
N ALA A 66 0.54 -9.44 18.80
CA ALA A 66 -0.19 -10.71 18.86
C ALA A 66 0.53 -11.87 18.15
N GLY A 67 1.67 -11.61 17.49
CA GLY A 67 2.40 -12.58 16.69
C GLY A 67 2.60 -12.14 15.25
N ALA A 68 3.27 -12.95 14.44
CA ALA A 68 3.50 -12.66 13.03
C ALA A 68 2.23 -12.83 12.19
N ARG A 69 1.92 -11.86 11.33
CA ARG A 69 0.77 -11.87 10.43
C ARG A 69 1.23 -11.78 8.98
N LYS A 70 0.67 -12.60 8.12
CA LYS A 70 0.89 -12.50 6.66
C LYS A 70 0.15 -11.28 6.10
N LEU A 71 0.60 -10.81 4.93
CA LEU A 71 -0.09 -9.79 4.16
C LEU A 71 -0.99 -10.45 3.11
N ALA A 72 -2.16 -9.86 2.86
CA ALA A 72 -3.04 -10.23 1.76
C ALA A 72 -3.36 -8.97 0.94
N LEU A 73 -3.08 -8.99 -0.36
CA LEU A 73 -3.31 -7.86 -1.27
C LEU A 73 -4.56 -8.10 -2.11
N ALA A 74 -5.49 -7.14 -2.08
CA ALA A 74 -6.65 -7.09 -2.95
C ALA A 74 -6.58 -5.84 -3.87
N ARG A 75 -7.25 -5.90 -5.03
CA ARG A 75 -7.30 -4.82 -6.02
C ARG A 75 -8.70 -4.25 -6.10
N TYR A 76 -8.77 -2.92 -6.16
CA TYR A 76 -10.00 -2.14 -6.34
C TYR A 76 -9.75 -1.12 -7.44
N ASP A 77 -10.40 -1.31 -8.58
CA ASP A 77 -10.24 -0.45 -9.74
C ASP A 77 -10.99 0.87 -9.55
N ASN A 78 -10.25 1.99 -9.54
CA ASN A 78 -10.83 3.32 -9.48
C ASN A 78 -10.98 3.98 -10.86
N LYS A 79 -10.65 3.27 -11.94
CA LYS A 79 -10.75 3.72 -13.35
C LYS A 79 -10.08 5.08 -13.62
N GLY A 80 -9.20 5.52 -12.73
CA GLY A 80 -8.58 6.85 -12.77
C GLY A 80 -9.51 7.99 -12.36
N GLN A 81 -10.66 7.70 -11.71
CA GLN A 81 -11.69 8.67 -11.32
C GLN A 81 -11.80 8.79 -9.80
N THR A 82 -11.98 10.03 -9.31
CA THR A 82 -12.04 10.30 -7.86
C THR A 82 -13.28 9.67 -7.21
N GLU A 83 -14.44 9.75 -7.83
CA GLU A 83 -15.70 9.18 -7.32
C GLU A 83 -15.64 7.66 -7.25
N GLU A 84 -15.04 7.02 -8.25
CA GLU A 84 -14.80 5.57 -8.25
C GLU A 84 -13.80 5.18 -7.15
N ALA A 85 -12.77 6.00 -6.92
CA ALA A 85 -11.81 5.77 -5.84
C ALA A 85 -12.48 5.83 -4.45
N LEU A 86 -13.41 6.75 -4.23
CA LEU A 86 -14.18 6.83 -2.98
C LEU A 86 -15.13 5.64 -2.82
N SER A 87 -15.68 5.11 -3.91
CA SER A 87 -16.49 3.90 -3.91
C SER A 87 -15.64 2.66 -3.63
N ALA A 88 -14.48 2.56 -4.27
CA ALA A 88 -13.49 1.50 -4.05
C ALA A 88 -12.96 1.51 -2.60
N LEU A 89 -12.71 2.69 -2.02
CA LEU A 89 -12.33 2.82 -0.62
C LEU A 89 -13.39 2.24 0.32
N ARG A 90 -14.67 2.57 0.09
CA ARG A 90 -15.77 2.02 0.91
C ARG A 90 -15.82 0.50 0.83
N ALA A 91 -15.77 -0.05 -0.39
CA ALA A 91 -15.74 -1.50 -0.61
C ALA A 91 -14.53 -2.16 0.09
N ALA A 92 -13.35 -1.55 0.01
CA ALA A 92 -12.15 -2.06 0.69
C ALA A 92 -12.31 -2.09 2.22
N ILE A 93 -12.92 -1.05 2.80
CA ILE A 93 -13.19 -0.97 4.25
C ILE A 93 -14.24 -2.01 4.66
N ASP A 94 -15.28 -2.21 3.86
CA ASP A 94 -16.32 -3.22 4.09
C ASP A 94 -15.74 -4.64 4.03
N ASP A 95 -14.71 -4.85 3.20
CA ASP A 95 -13.94 -6.09 3.12
C ASP A 95 -12.84 -6.21 4.21
N ASP A 96 -12.87 -5.34 5.24
CA ASP A 96 -11.93 -5.29 6.37
C ASP A 96 -10.47 -5.01 5.95
N ALA A 97 -10.23 -4.21 4.91
CA ALA A 97 -8.89 -3.72 4.61
C ALA A 97 -8.37 -2.83 5.76
N GLN A 98 -7.13 -3.01 6.12
CA GLN A 98 -6.46 -2.26 7.18
C GLN A 98 -5.49 -1.20 6.62
N VAL A 99 -5.04 -1.42 5.39
CA VAL A 99 -4.10 -0.53 4.69
C VAL A 99 -4.62 -0.26 3.28
N ILE A 100 -4.70 1.01 2.94
CA ILE A 100 -5.03 1.48 1.60
C ILE A 100 -3.74 1.87 0.89
N LEU A 101 -3.59 1.45 -0.36
CA LEU A 101 -2.46 1.75 -1.23
C LEU A 101 -2.96 2.51 -2.46
N GLN A 102 -2.37 3.65 -2.77
CA GLN A 102 -2.63 4.41 -4.00
C GLN A 102 -1.45 5.36 -4.25
N GLY A 103 -1.19 5.74 -5.51
CA GLY A 103 -0.08 6.65 -5.80
C GLY A 103 -0.06 7.24 -7.21
N ASN A 104 -0.83 6.75 -8.16
CA ASN A 104 -0.75 7.24 -9.54
C ASN A 104 -1.53 8.54 -9.79
N SER A 105 -2.27 9.06 -8.82
CA SER A 105 -3.02 10.31 -8.96
C SER A 105 -3.03 11.12 -7.67
N SER A 106 -2.50 12.34 -7.70
CA SER A 106 -2.53 13.26 -6.56
C SER A 106 -3.94 13.73 -6.22
N SER A 107 -4.81 13.91 -7.20
CA SER A 107 -6.22 14.27 -6.97
C SER A 107 -6.97 13.16 -6.24
N VAL A 108 -6.77 11.90 -6.65
CA VAL A 108 -7.34 10.73 -5.96
C VAL A 108 -6.76 10.62 -4.55
N ALA A 109 -5.45 10.78 -4.38
CA ALA A 109 -4.82 10.73 -3.06
C ALA A 109 -5.41 11.77 -2.10
N ALA A 110 -5.61 13.01 -2.57
CA ALA A 110 -6.22 14.08 -1.78
C ALA A 110 -7.64 13.71 -1.32
N ALA A 111 -8.47 13.17 -2.21
CA ALA A 111 -9.83 12.73 -1.87
C ALA A 111 -9.85 11.54 -0.89
N LEU A 112 -8.91 10.59 -1.07
CA LEU A 112 -8.76 9.46 -0.13
C LEU A 112 -8.33 9.91 1.26
N ILE A 113 -7.42 10.89 1.38
CA ILE A 113 -7.00 11.46 2.67
C ILE A 113 -8.22 12.02 3.40
N ASP A 114 -9.03 12.86 2.74
CA ASP A 114 -10.21 13.47 3.34
C ASP A 114 -11.26 12.42 3.77
N ALA A 115 -11.46 11.40 2.95
CA ALA A 115 -12.42 10.32 3.23
C ALA A 115 -11.95 9.42 4.38
N ILE A 116 -10.67 9.08 4.42
CA ILE A 116 -10.07 8.25 5.47
C ILE A 116 -10.08 8.99 6.80
N ASN A 117 -9.75 10.28 6.84
CA ASN A 117 -9.86 11.08 8.06
C ASN A 117 -11.27 11.01 8.65
N LYS A 118 -12.30 11.29 7.82
CA LYS A 118 -13.70 11.23 8.25
C LYS A 118 -14.13 9.83 8.69
N HIS A 119 -13.64 8.79 8.04
CA HIS A 119 -13.93 7.41 8.42
C HIS A 119 -13.29 7.06 9.77
N ASN A 120 -12.00 7.33 9.93
CA ASN A 120 -11.22 6.99 11.11
C ASN A 120 -11.66 7.77 12.37
N GLU A 121 -12.22 8.97 12.20
CA GLU A 121 -12.85 9.73 13.27
C GLU A 121 -14.15 9.11 13.75
N ARG A 122 -14.96 8.54 12.82
CA ARG A 122 -16.28 7.97 13.13
C ARG A 122 -16.20 6.53 13.64
N ASP A 123 -15.26 5.74 13.10
CA ASP A 123 -15.15 4.31 13.42
C ASP A 123 -13.73 3.94 13.86
N ALA A 124 -13.50 4.06 15.16
CA ALA A 124 -12.21 3.73 15.76
C ALA A 124 -11.85 2.24 15.67
N ALA A 125 -12.83 1.36 15.48
CA ALA A 125 -12.60 -0.09 15.40
C ALA A 125 -12.16 -0.54 14.00
N LYS A 126 -12.52 0.24 12.96
CA LYS A 126 -12.21 -0.06 11.56
C LYS A 126 -11.27 0.98 10.92
N ARG A 127 -10.38 1.57 11.71
CA ARG A 127 -9.41 2.53 11.20
C ARG A 127 -8.51 1.92 10.15
N VAL A 128 -8.23 2.70 9.09
CA VAL A 128 -7.33 2.33 8.01
C VAL A 128 -6.17 3.31 7.91
N VAL A 129 -5.03 2.83 7.41
CA VAL A 129 -3.85 3.65 7.12
C VAL A 129 -3.70 3.76 5.62
N PHE A 130 -3.34 4.93 5.13
CA PHE A 130 -3.08 5.18 3.71
C PHE A 130 -1.57 5.29 3.45
N LEU A 131 -1.04 4.38 2.64
CA LEU A 131 0.33 4.37 2.16
C LEU A 131 0.35 4.85 0.70
N ASN A 132 0.79 6.07 0.51
CA ASN A 132 0.95 6.71 -0.78
C ASN A 132 2.36 6.45 -1.31
N TYR A 133 2.47 5.67 -2.38
CA TYR A 133 3.78 5.28 -2.91
C TYR A 133 4.32 6.24 -3.97
N SER A 134 3.50 7.14 -4.57
CA SER A 134 3.94 7.96 -5.72
C SER A 134 3.15 9.24 -6.00
N ALA A 135 2.04 9.54 -5.32
CA ALA A 135 1.35 10.81 -5.47
C ALA A 135 2.14 11.92 -4.78
N VAL A 136 2.65 12.87 -5.56
CA VAL A 136 3.75 13.76 -5.13
C VAL A 136 3.36 15.23 -5.02
N ASP A 137 2.08 15.59 -5.14
CA ASP A 137 1.64 16.95 -4.88
C ASP A 137 2.02 17.36 -3.43
N PRO A 138 2.72 18.51 -3.24
CA PRO A 138 3.14 18.98 -1.93
C PRO A 138 1.99 19.16 -0.93
N ILE A 139 0.79 19.53 -1.41
CA ILE A 139 -0.40 19.75 -0.58
C ILE A 139 -0.77 18.52 0.29
N LEU A 140 -0.44 17.31 -0.20
CA LEU A 140 -0.81 16.05 0.46
C LEU A 140 -0.17 15.87 1.85
N THR A 141 0.96 16.54 2.11
CA THR A 141 1.67 16.50 3.40
C THR A 141 1.81 17.89 4.04
N ASN A 142 1.22 18.92 3.44
CA ASN A 142 1.10 20.28 3.97
C ASN A 142 -0.35 20.51 4.43
N GLU A 143 -1.19 21.16 3.64
CA GLU A 143 -2.56 21.54 4.00
C GLU A 143 -3.47 20.32 4.26
N LYS A 144 -3.20 19.20 3.58
CA LYS A 144 -3.90 17.90 3.77
C LYS A 144 -3.12 16.93 4.65
N CYS A 145 -2.22 17.44 5.50
CA CYS A 145 -1.48 16.59 6.43
C CYS A 145 -2.44 15.77 7.30
N SER A 146 -2.19 14.48 7.39
CA SER A 146 -3.03 13.53 8.13
C SER A 146 -2.17 12.53 8.89
N PRO A 147 -2.51 12.18 10.14
CA PRO A 147 -1.81 11.15 10.89
C PRO A 147 -2.03 9.73 10.32
N TRP A 148 -2.93 9.58 9.36
CA TRP A 148 -3.27 8.32 8.70
C TRP A 148 -2.67 8.18 7.30
N HIS A 149 -1.96 9.21 6.79
CA HIS A 149 -1.37 9.24 5.46
C HIS A 149 0.15 9.30 5.53
N PHE A 150 0.81 8.38 4.83
CA PHE A 150 2.27 8.30 4.73
C PHE A 150 2.68 8.27 3.27
N ARG A 151 3.51 9.24 2.86
CA ARG A 151 4.09 9.27 1.51
C ARG A 151 5.52 8.75 1.53
N PHE A 152 5.84 7.88 0.57
CA PHE A 152 7.15 7.24 0.44
C PHE A 152 8.02 7.83 -0.67
N ASP A 153 7.51 8.81 -1.41
CA ASP A 153 8.23 9.43 -2.52
C ASP A 153 8.50 10.93 -2.27
N ALA A 154 9.55 11.47 -2.92
CA ALA A 154 9.85 12.89 -2.90
C ALA A 154 8.72 13.69 -3.56
N HIS A 155 8.25 14.77 -2.92
CA HIS A 155 7.22 15.61 -3.52
C HIS A 155 7.77 16.46 -4.67
N ALA A 156 6.85 17.10 -5.43
CA ALA A 156 7.17 17.83 -6.64
C ALA A 156 8.27 18.88 -6.43
N ASP A 157 8.18 19.71 -5.39
CA ASP A 157 9.18 20.77 -5.15
C ASP A 157 10.58 20.20 -4.90
N MET A 158 10.69 19.09 -4.15
CA MET A 158 11.99 18.43 -3.94
C MET A 158 12.59 17.94 -5.25
N ARG A 159 11.76 17.37 -6.13
CA ARG A 159 12.18 16.88 -7.44
C ARG A 159 12.59 18.04 -8.36
N MET A 160 11.80 19.12 -8.39
CA MET A 160 12.11 20.31 -9.19
C MET A 160 13.36 21.02 -8.67
N THR A 161 13.54 21.17 -7.38
CA THR A 161 14.76 21.72 -6.78
C THR A 161 15.98 20.90 -7.21
N ALA A 162 15.94 19.58 -7.10
CA ALA A 162 17.04 18.72 -7.52
C ALA A 162 17.34 18.83 -9.01
N LEU A 163 16.31 18.91 -9.86
CA LEU A 163 16.47 19.12 -11.30
C LEU A 163 17.11 20.48 -11.60
N MET A 164 16.62 21.54 -10.96
CA MET A 164 17.16 22.90 -11.16
C MET A 164 18.58 23.04 -10.64
N ASP A 165 18.95 22.34 -9.58
CA ASP A 165 20.34 22.30 -9.08
C ASP A 165 21.30 21.70 -10.10
N VAL A 166 20.86 20.76 -10.93
CA VAL A 166 21.66 20.22 -12.03
C VAL A 166 21.75 21.21 -13.21
N LEU A 167 20.63 21.88 -13.53
CA LEU A 167 20.52 22.73 -14.73
C LEU A 167 21.06 24.15 -14.53
N LYS A 168 21.05 24.70 -13.32
CA LYS A 168 21.44 26.12 -13.07
C LYS A 168 22.85 26.49 -13.52
N ASP A 169 23.77 25.55 -13.48
CA ASP A 169 25.18 25.75 -13.82
C ASP A 169 25.49 25.39 -15.30
N ASP A 170 24.53 24.82 -16.03
CA ASP A 170 24.69 24.46 -17.43
C ASP A 170 24.47 25.68 -18.33
N LYS A 171 25.57 26.35 -18.73
CA LYS A 171 25.55 27.53 -19.61
C LYS A 171 25.04 27.23 -21.03
N ALA A 172 24.91 25.97 -21.42
CA ALA A 172 24.37 25.59 -22.74
C ALA A 172 22.82 25.70 -22.76
N VAL A 173 22.16 25.56 -21.63
CA VAL A 173 20.71 25.72 -21.53
C VAL A 173 20.34 27.20 -21.67
N LYS A 174 19.59 27.56 -22.71
CA LYS A 174 19.15 28.93 -23.00
C LYS A 174 17.65 29.12 -22.82
N SER A 175 16.87 28.06 -22.86
CA SER A 175 15.43 28.07 -22.67
C SER A 175 14.95 26.73 -22.15
N ILE A 176 13.87 26.76 -21.40
CA ILE A 176 13.21 25.55 -20.84
C ILE A 176 11.76 25.57 -21.31
N TYR A 177 11.30 24.44 -21.84
CA TYR A 177 9.90 24.22 -22.16
C TYR A 177 9.29 23.29 -21.13
N ILE A 178 8.15 23.69 -20.56
CA ILE A 178 7.41 22.88 -19.57
C ILE A 178 6.19 22.30 -20.27
N ILE A 179 6.07 20.97 -20.27
CA ILE A 179 4.89 20.24 -20.69
C ILE A 179 4.36 19.52 -19.46
N GLY A 180 3.24 20.00 -18.92
CA GLY A 180 2.60 19.49 -17.73
C GLY A 180 1.29 18.78 -18.04
N GLN A 181 0.80 17.97 -17.10
CA GLN A 181 -0.53 17.40 -17.12
C GLN A 181 -1.52 18.41 -16.51
N ASP A 182 -2.72 18.53 -17.09
CA ASP A 182 -3.74 19.47 -16.62
C ASP A 182 -4.54 18.89 -15.44
N TYR A 183 -3.85 18.73 -14.29
CA TYR A 183 -4.46 18.37 -13.00
C TYR A 183 -3.49 18.73 -11.84
N SER A 184 -3.86 18.46 -10.58
CA SER A 184 -3.17 18.99 -9.39
C SER A 184 -1.65 18.76 -9.39
N PHE A 185 -1.17 17.57 -9.76
CA PHE A 185 0.26 17.30 -9.86
C PHE A 185 0.93 18.15 -10.95
N GLY A 186 0.33 18.25 -12.15
CA GLY A 186 0.90 19.04 -13.25
C GLY A 186 1.02 20.53 -12.88
N HIS A 187 0.01 21.08 -12.19
CA HIS A 187 0.04 22.44 -11.69
C HIS A 187 1.08 22.64 -10.58
N ALA A 188 1.34 21.62 -9.76
CA ALA A 188 2.33 21.69 -8.68
C ALA A 188 3.78 21.67 -9.20
N VAL A 189 4.05 21.22 -10.43
CA VAL A 189 5.39 21.17 -11.02
C VAL A 189 5.65 22.27 -12.06
N ALA A 190 4.65 23.06 -12.45
CA ALA A 190 4.74 24.16 -13.38
C ALA A 190 5.10 25.48 -12.69
#